data_188dd0d65b65b70d689e37ba124a47b0
#
_entry.id   188dd0d65b65b70d689e37ba124a47b0
#
_cell.length_a   1.000
_cell.length_b   1.000
_cell.length_c   1.000
_cell.angle_alpha   90.00
_cell.angle_beta   90.00
_cell.angle_gamma   90.00
#
_symmetry.space_group_name_H-M   'P 1'
#
loop_
_entity.id
_entity.type
_entity.pdbx_description
1 polymer ?
#
loop_
_entity_poly.entity_id
_entity_poly.type
_entity_poly.pdbx_seq_one_letter_code
_entity_poly.pdbx_strand_id
1 'polypeptide(L)'
;MKYYYQKICSLLVLVICPLILSAQLKIIPSENYRIYPSNVTQTEVFIVKSPNNEDLLFSSCNTLTFIPFFVSEGVYVSENQGYNWVGSDSCNGSPIDFHGGDPGIAIDKNNRFILTRLGRTPFTGLYAHYSYDKGKTWSQQVPISTDDLERAAIASDINSNSSYYGNTYASWVKFAFPFPMMFSRVGSDLEQWLEPIQINQPENRSAGGDIVVGTSGNIYTCWAGVADESPFKEVHVGFAISEDGGYDWNVNEKIFIINGITGLLPEKGNIRVNGLPNMAIDNTDGLRSGWIYIVTGQKNLLPAGTDPDIILNISTDGGLTWSDGIRVNQDAINNGKTQYFPTIHVDNYGAVNIIFYDDRNTSIDSTGVYLARSEDGGSTWREFEISDHNFAPSAIGGLGQGYQGDNIDMTSTEDALLPVWMDNSTGIYQIWSTRIYISDIDIINTNSDKNGIMIYPNPSGDIINIKFDSHVMEDVYLKILDLDGNMVKGLTIQNSNAANNTISLSLKDLMIEDGAYLINLETGSMSITKKLILSK
;
A
#
# COMPACT_ATOMS: atom_id res chain seq x y z
N MET A 1 23.38 67.10 44.74
CA MET A 1 23.70 65.83 44.11
C MET A 1 22.47 64.96 44.17
N LYS A 2 21.73 64.86 43.05
CA LYS A 2 20.52 64.05 42.95
C LYS A 2 20.88 62.75 42.26
N TYR A 3 20.68 61.62 42.94
CA TYR A 3 20.79 60.24 42.33
C TYR A 3 19.48 59.92 41.67
N TYR A 4 19.54 59.58 40.35
CA TYR A 4 18.47 58.98 39.61
C TYR A 4 18.60 57.44 39.69
N TYR A 5 17.57 56.78 40.24
CA TYR A 5 17.39 55.31 40.13
C TYR A 5 16.59 55.02 38.87
N GLN A 6 17.21 54.40 37.89
CA GLN A 6 16.50 53.75 36.79
C GLN A 6 16.04 52.36 37.22
N LYS A 7 14.72 52.16 37.27
CA LYS A 7 14.12 50.85 37.40
C LYS A 7 14.11 50.18 36.03
N ILE A 8 14.89 49.10 35.85
CA ILE A 8 14.79 48.21 34.69
C ILE A 8 13.65 47.22 35.01
N CYS A 9 12.53 47.35 34.33
CA CYS A 9 11.48 46.34 34.29
C CYS A 9 11.86 45.29 33.25
N SER A 10 12.36 44.11 33.68
CA SER A 10 12.53 42.97 32.80
C SER A 10 11.17 42.33 32.53
N LEU A 11 10.65 42.51 31.33
CA LEU A 11 9.46 41.83 30.85
C LEU A 11 9.85 40.37 30.49
N LEU A 12 9.48 39.41 31.33
CA LEU A 12 9.61 38.01 31.05
C LEU A 12 8.47 37.63 30.09
N VAL A 13 8.76 37.53 28.79
CA VAL A 13 7.82 36.99 27.82
C VAL A 13 7.85 35.47 27.96
N LEU A 14 6.86 34.89 28.64
CA LEU A 14 6.59 33.45 28.62
C LEU A 14 6.06 33.09 27.23
N VAL A 15 6.90 32.53 26.38
CA VAL A 15 6.44 31.87 25.16
C VAL A 15 5.81 30.56 25.59
N ILE A 16 4.50 30.55 25.75
CA ILE A 16 3.72 29.32 25.88
C ILE A 16 3.69 28.69 24.47
N CYS A 17 4.63 27.77 24.20
CA CYS A 17 4.53 26.89 23.07
C CYS A 17 3.34 25.95 23.34
N PRO A 18 2.26 25.94 22.55
CA PRO A 18 1.22 24.95 22.70
C PRO A 18 1.86 23.61 22.33
N LEU A 19 2.11 22.77 23.32
CA LEU A 19 2.29 21.34 23.09
C LEU A 19 0.97 20.85 22.49
N ILE A 20 0.92 20.75 21.17
CA ILE A 20 -0.11 19.98 20.50
C ILE A 20 0.21 18.52 20.86
N LEU A 21 -0.36 18.04 21.96
CA LEU A 21 -0.53 16.63 22.18
C LEU A 21 -1.46 16.17 21.06
N SER A 22 -0.91 15.61 19.99
CA SER A 22 -1.72 14.79 19.10
C SER A 22 -2.17 13.60 19.94
N ALA A 23 -3.39 13.66 20.44
CA ALA A 23 -4.02 12.50 21.03
C ALA A 23 -4.10 11.46 19.90
N GLN A 24 -3.26 10.44 19.96
CA GLN A 24 -3.35 9.28 19.10
C GLN A 24 -4.72 8.66 19.35
N LEU A 25 -5.62 8.80 18.39
CA LEU A 25 -6.95 8.21 18.47
C LEU A 25 -6.77 6.70 18.39
N LYS A 26 -6.93 6.05 19.52
CA LYS A 26 -6.99 4.59 19.59
C LYS A 26 -8.33 4.19 18.99
N ILE A 27 -8.35 3.83 17.71
CA ILE A 27 -9.44 3.03 17.17
C ILE A 27 -9.33 1.70 17.88
N ILE A 28 -10.45 1.22 18.42
CA ILE A 28 -10.55 -0.16 18.88
C ILE A 28 -10.92 -0.93 17.62
N PRO A 29 -9.96 -1.61 16.94
CA PRO A 29 -10.30 -2.50 15.84
C PRO A 29 -11.26 -3.56 16.38
N SER A 30 -12.04 -4.16 15.51
CA SER A 30 -12.70 -5.42 15.86
C SER A 30 -11.63 -6.37 16.40
N GLU A 31 -12.00 -7.23 17.34
CA GLU A 31 -11.09 -8.22 17.93
C GLU A 31 -10.24 -8.88 16.85
N ASN A 32 -8.92 -8.98 17.07
CA ASN A 32 -8.05 -9.68 16.15
C ASN A 32 -8.36 -11.19 16.17
N TYR A 33 -8.33 -11.80 15.02
CA TYR A 33 -8.61 -13.22 14.88
C TYR A 33 -7.63 -13.90 13.95
N ARG A 34 -7.38 -15.19 14.18
CA ARG A 34 -6.60 -16.01 13.26
C ARG A 34 -7.49 -16.45 12.10
N ILE A 35 -7.04 -16.25 10.86
CA ILE A 35 -7.78 -16.65 9.65
C ILE A 35 -8.05 -18.15 9.68
N TYR A 36 -7.04 -18.94 9.98
CA TYR A 36 -7.16 -20.40 10.05
C TYR A 36 -6.33 -20.95 11.23
N PRO A 37 -6.88 -21.00 12.43
CA PRO A 37 -6.18 -21.54 13.61
C PRO A 37 -5.73 -22.98 13.41
N SER A 38 -4.43 -23.24 13.46
CA SER A 38 -3.85 -24.58 13.30
C SER A 38 -2.58 -24.76 14.14
N ASN A 39 -1.99 -25.95 14.06
CA ASN A 39 -0.68 -26.26 14.65
C ASN A 39 0.46 -26.20 13.60
N VAL A 40 0.16 -25.73 12.40
CA VAL A 40 1.12 -25.57 11.30
C VAL A 40 1.63 -24.12 11.32
N THR A 41 2.92 -23.93 11.17
CA THR A 41 3.51 -22.58 11.04
C THR A 41 3.07 -21.97 9.71
N GLN A 42 2.50 -20.75 9.78
CA GLN A 42 1.97 -19.99 8.66
C GLN A 42 2.75 -18.68 8.53
N THR A 43 3.32 -18.39 7.35
CA THR A 43 4.13 -17.19 7.09
C THR A 43 3.90 -16.66 5.68
N GLU A 44 4.28 -15.40 5.43
CA GLU A 44 4.19 -14.77 4.09
C GLU A 44 2.78 -14.80 3.52
N VAL A 45 1.90 -14.03 4.11
CA VAL A 45 0.47 -14.05 3.79
C VAL A 45 0.13 -13.04 2.70
N PHE A 46 -0.78 -13.47 1.83
CA PHE A 46 -1.43 -12.65 0.81
C PHE A 46 -2.94 -12.79 0.90
N ILE A 47 -3.65 -11.74 0.50
CA ILE A 47 -5.11 -11.70 0.44
C ILE A 47 -5.59 -10.95 -0.79
N VAL A 48 -6.59 -11.50 -1.48
CA VAL A 48 -7.24 -10.86 -2.61
C VAL A 48 -8.75 -10.96 -2.51
N LYS A 49 -9.45 -9.96 -3.02
CA LYS A 49 -10.90 -9.93 -3.14
C LYS A 49 -11.31 -10.25 -4.57
N SER A 50 -12.44 -10.93 -4.72
CA SER A 50 -13.06 -11.11 -6.03
C SER A 50 -13.48 -9.76 -6.64
N PRO A 51 -13.21 -9.53 -7.93
CA PRO A 51 -13.62 -8.29 -8.60
C PRO A 51 -15.15 -8.17 -8.75
N ASN A 52 -15.88 -9.28 -8.72
CA ASN A 52 -17.31 -9.33 -9.00
C ASN A 52 -18.16 -9.74 -7.78
N ASN A 53 -17.54 -9.99 -6.64
CA ASN A 53 -18.24 -10.45 -5.45
C ASN A 53 -17.53 -9.98 -4.19
N GLU A 54 -18.05 -8.94 -3.55
CA GLU A 54 -17.51 -8.36 -2.32
C GLU A 54 -17.41 -9.37 -1.16
N ASP A 55 -18.25 -10.41 -1.16
CA ASP A 55 -18.25 -11.43 -0.12
C ASP A 55 -17.10 -12.44 -0.25
N LEU A 56 -16.51 -12.56 -1.46
CA LEU A 56 -15.56 -13.61 -1.79
C LEU A 56 -14.12 -13.11 -1.67
N LEU A 57 -13.41 -13.67 -0.67
CA LEU A 57 -12.00 -13.41 -0.42
C LEU A 57 -11.20 -14.71 -0.51
N PHE A 58 -9.98 -14.60 -0.99
CA PHE A 58 -9.00 -15.68 -1.03
C PHE A 58 -7.70 -15.23 -0.38
N SER A 59 -7.18 -16.03 0.56
CA SER A 59 -5.89 -15.80 1.22
C SER A 59 -5.02 -17.05 1.09
N SER A 60 -3.72 -16.85 0.96
CA SER A 60 -2.72 -17.92 0.92
C SER A 60 -1.46 -17.49 1.65
N CYS A 61 -0.68 -18.48 2.09
CA CYS A 61 0.57 -18.24 2.81
C CYS A 61 1.49 -19.47 2.68
N ASN A 62 2.74 -19.31 3.05
CA ASN A 62 3.60 -20.45 3.31
C ASN A 62 3.12 -21.21 4.54
N THR A 63 2.99 -22.55 4.42
CA THR A 63 2.74 -23.43 5.54
C THR A 63 3.89 -24.39 5.74
N LEU A 64 4.38 -24.48 6.96
CA LEU A 64 5.62 -25.19 7.29
C LEU A 64 5.39 -26.25 8.36
N THR A 65 5.77 -27.49 8.07
CA THR A 65 5.94 -28.53 9.07
C THR A 65 7.40 -28.96 9.13
N PHE A 66 7.89 -29.33 10.31
CA PHE A 66 9.32 -29.60 10.52
C PHE A 66 9.63 -31.08 10.73
N ILE A 67 8.62 -31.89 11.04
CA ILE A 67 8.80 -33.34 11.26
C ILE A 67 7.62 -34.11 10.64
N PRO A 68 7.77 -34.65 9.41
CA PRO A 68 8.86 -34.41 8.44
C PRO A 68 8.86 -32.97 7.95
N PHE A 69 10.00 -32.50 7.47
CA PHE A 69 10.05 -31.17 6.88
C PHE A 69 9.26 -31.14 5.57
N PHE A 70 8.27 -30.25 5.54
CA PHE A 70 7.41 -30.06 4.38
C PHE A 70 6.97 -28.59 4.29
N VAL A 71 6.98 -28.05 3.09
CA VAL A 71 6.44 -26.74 2.76
C VAL A 71 5.23 -26.93 1.85
N SER A 72 4.18 -26.20 2.10
CA SER A 72 3.00 -26.14 1.25
C SER A 72 2.48 -24.71 1.19
N GLU A 73 1.41 -24.50 0.47
CA GLU A 73 0.66 -23.25 0.42
C GLU A 73 -0.69 -23.46 1.14
N GLY A 74 -0.94 -22.65 2.15
CA GLY A 74 -2.26 -22.57 2.79
C GLY A 74 -3.28 -21.97 1.81
N VAL A 75 -4.49 -22.45 1.88
CA VAL A 75 -5.62 -21.99 1.05
C VAL A 75 -6.79 -21.70 1.97
N TYR A 76 -7.16 -20.43 2.09
CA TYR A 76 -8.22 -19.99 2.98
C TYR A 76 -9.20 -19.10 2.21
N VAL A 77 -10.48 -19.36 2.38
CA VAL A 77 -11.55 -18.69 1.64
C VAL A 77 -12.61 -18.17 2.59
N SER A 78 -13.02 -16.95 2.38
CA SER A 78 -14.23 -16.38 2.98
C SER A 78 -15.27 -16.15 1.89
N GLU A 79 -16.53 -16.48 2.19
CA GLU A 79 -17.69 -16.19 1.35
C GLU A 79 -18.65 -15.18 2.03
N ASN A 80 -18.12 -14.43 3.00
CA ASN A 80 -18.85 -13.41 3.76
C ASN A 80 -17.96 -12.28 4.23
N GLN A 81 -17.13 -11.73 3.34
CA GLN A 81 -16.29 -10.55 3.56
C GLN A 81 -15.29 -10.71 4.72
N GLY A 82 -14.81 -11.92 4.99
CA GLY A 82 -13.81 -12.16 6.04
C GLY A 82 -14.39 -12.42 7.44
N TYR A 83 -15.70 -12.45 7.62
CA TYR A 83 -16.29 -12.81 8.94
C TYR A 83 -16.03 -14.25 9.33
N ASN A 84 -16.01 -15.16 8.36
CA ASN A 84 -15.66 -16.56 8.59
C ASN A 84 -14.77 -17.04 7.47
N TRP A 85 -13.84 -17.92 7.82
CA TRP A 85 -12.90 -18.53 6.90
C TRP A 85 -12.97 -20.03 6.95
N VAL A 86 -12.83 -20.66 5.79
CA VAL A 86 -12.70 -22.11 5.63
C VAL A 86 -11.47 -22.38 4.77
N GLY A 87 -10.84 -23.53 4.91
CA GLY A 87 -9.68 -23.83 4.09
C GLY A 87 -8.86 -25.00 4.59
N SER A 88 -7.59 -25.00 4.23
CA SER A 88 -6.62 -26.04 4.55
C SER A 88 -5.22 -25.42 4.59
N ASP A 89 -4.34 -25.96 5.44
CA ASP A 89 -2.91 -25.65 5.44
C ASP A 89 -2.14 -26.28 4.28
N SER A 90 -2.84 -26.88 3.36
CA SER A 90 -2.26 -27.39 2.12
C SER A 90 -3.25 -27.21 0.98
N CYS A 91 -2.73 -26.96 -0.20
CA CYS A 91 -3.54 -26.93 -1.41
C CYS A 91 -4.13 -28.34 -1.65
N ASN A 92 -5.46 -28.47 -1.46
CA ASN A 92 -6.14 -29.76 -1.68
C ASN A 92 -6.49 -29.93 -3.15
N GLY A 93 -6.14 -31.06 -3.72
CA GLY A 93 -6.44 -31.38 -5.12
C GLY A 93 -5.64 -32.57 -5.62
N SER A 94 -5.47 -32.65 -6.93
CA SER A 94 -4.53 -33.60 -7.52
C SER A 94 -3.17 -33.48 -6.86
N PRO A 95 -2.44 -34.57 -6.68
CA PRO A 95 -1.16 -34.51 -5.98
C PRO A 95 -0.30 -33.39 -6.54
N ILE A 96 -0.07 -32.37 -5.74
CA ILE A 96 0.88 -31.34 -6.03
C ILE A 96 2.18 -31.82 -5.42
N ASP A 97 3.08 -32.27 -6.29
CA ASP A 97 4.36 -32.78 -5.85
C ASP A 97 5.38 -31.64 -5.71
N PHE A 98 6.26 -31.75 -4.70
CA PHE A 98 7.46 -30.92 -4.57
C PHE A 98 7.18 -29.42 -4.44
N HIS A 99 6.32 -29.05 -3.51
CA HIS A 99 6.06 -27.67 -3.13
C HIS A 99 7.31 -26.94 -2.64
N GLY A 100 7.49 -25.71 -3.11
CA GLY A 100 8.57 -24.80 -2.71
C GLY A 100 8.09 -23.63 -1.85
N GLY A 101 6.78 -23.43 -1.72
CA GLY A 101 6.19 -22.29 -1.04
C GLY A 101 6.09 -21.06 -1.95
N ASP A 102 6.10 -19.89 -1.32
CA ASP A 102 6.07 -18.57 -1.94
C ASP A 102 4.85 -18.37 -2.85
N PRO A 103 3.63 -18.42 -2.28
CA PRO A 103 2.41 -18.28 -3.04
C PRO A 103 2.27 -16.88 -3.64
N GLY A 104 1.81 -16.83 -4.89
CA GLY A 104 1.19 -15.66 -5.49
C GLY A 104 -0.27 -15.99 -5.76
N ILE A 105 -1.20 -15.06 -5.49
CA ILE A 105 -2.63 -15.31 -5.63
C ILE A 105 -3.35 -14.22 -6.43
N ALA A 106 -4.34 -14.64 -7.22
CA ALA A 106 -5.26 -13.74 -7.90
C ALA A 106 -6.64 -14.39 -8.02
N ILE A 107 -7.66 -13.55 -8.17
CA ILE A 107 -9.00 -13.96 -8.61
C ILE A 107 -9.27 -13.22 -9.91
N ASP A 108 -9.55 -13.96 -10.98
CA ASP A 108 -9.84 -13.36 -12.27
C ASP A 108 -11.31 -12.89 -12.42
N LYS A 109 -11.63 -12.30 -13.55
CA LYS A 109 -12.97 -11.79 -13.86
C LYS A 109 -14.09 -12.85 -13.80
N ASN A 110 -13.74 -14.14 -13.87
CA ASN A 110 -14.68 -15.26 -13.84
C ASN A 110 -14.79 -15.89 -12.43
N ASN A 111 -14.19 -15.27 -11.42
CA ASN A 111 -14.02 -15.82 -10.08
C ASN A 111 -13.20 -17.13 -10.04
N ARG A 112 -12.36 -17.36 -11.05
CA ARG A 112 -11.37 -18.44 -11.01
C ARG A 112 -10.24 -18.04 -10.08
N PHE A 113 -9.92 -18.88 -9.12
CA PHE A 113 -8.76 -18.67 -8.26
C PHE A 113 -7.50 -19.15 -8.99
N ILE A 114 -6.46 -18.37 -8.90
CA ILE A 114 -5.15 -18.65 -9.46
C ILE A 114 -4.17 -18.60 -8.29
N LEU A 115 -3.47 -19.71 -8.08
CA LEU A 115 -2.40 -19.85 -7.10
C LEU A 115 -1.12 -20.18 -7.85
N THR A 116 -0.12 -19.31 -7.76
CA THR A 116 1.23 -19.62 -8.20
C THR A 116 2.10 -20.04 -7.03
N ARG A 117 3.10 -20.88 -7.25
CA ARG A 117 4.02 -21.34 -6.23
C ARG A 117 5.35 -21.81 -6.82
N LEU A 118 6.37 -21.80 -6.00
CA LEU A 118 7.65 -22.41 -6.36
C LEU A 118 7.56 -23.94 -6.34
N GLY A 119 8.33 -24.57 -7.20
CA GLY A 119 8.60 -26.00 -7.18
C GLY A 119 9.93 -26.32 -6.52
N ARG A 120 10.11 -27.56 -6.10
CA ARG A 120 11.37 -28.14 -5.58
C ARG A 120 11.92 -29.20 -6.51
N THR A 121 13.21 -29.48 -6.37
CA THR A 121 13.85 -30.60 -7.07
C THR A 121 13.02 -31.88 -6.91
N PRO A 122 12.69 -32.59 -8.01
CA PRO A 122 13.20 -32.39 -9.38
C PRO A 122 12.41 -31.38 -10.23
N PHE A 123 11.38 -30.73 -9.70
CA PHE A 123 10.52 -29.78 -10.41
C PHE A 123 10.79 -28.34 -9.95
N THR A 124 12.04 -27.89 -10.07
CA THR A 124 12.38 -26.47 -9.85
C THR A 124 11.64 -25.61 -10.85
N GLY A 125 11.15 -24.45 -10.41
CA GLY A 125 10.44 -23.52 -11.30
C GLY A 125 9.24 -22.85 -10.63
N LEU A 126 8.48 -22.14 -11.45
CA LEU A 126 7.23 -21.48 -11.09
C LEU A 126 6.06 -22.22 -11.74
N TYR A 127 5.06 -22.54 -10.95
CA TYR A 127 3.88 -23.29 -11.37
C TYR A 127 2.60 -22.58 -10.95
N ALA A 128 1.55 -22.69 -11.76
CA ALA A 128 0.21 -22.24 -11.45
C ALA A 128 -0.73 -23.41 -11.19
N HIS A 129 -1.74 -23.17 -10.36
CA HIS A 129 -2.89 -24.02 -10.11
C HIS A 129 -4.15 -23.19 -10.19
N TYR A 130 -5.22 -23.78 -10.67
CA TYR A 130 -6.52 -23.13 -10.86
C TYR A 130 -7.59 -23.82 -10.03
N SER A 131 -8.47 -23.03 -9.41
CA SER A 131 -9.69 -23.53 -8.80
C SER A 131 -10.91 -22.83 -9.38
N TYR A 132 -11.93 -23.59 -9.74
CA TYR A 132 -13.20 -23.13 -10.27
C TYR A 132 -14.35 -23.28 -9.25
N ASP A 133 -14.02 -23.79 -8.06
CA ASP A 133 -14.96 -24.11 -7.00
C ASP A 133 -14.61 -23.47 -5.66
N LYS A 134 -13.98 -22.28 -5.72
CA LYS A 134 -13.58 -21.47 -4.57
C LYS A 134 -12.57 -22.19 -3.66
N GLY A 135 -11.53 -22.75 -4.27
CA GLY A 135 -10.43 -23.38 -3.55
C GLY A 135 -10.71 -24.76 -2.97
N LYS A 136 -11.86 -25.38 -3.27
CA LYS A 136 -12.17 -26.74 -2.80
C LYS A 136 -11.35 -27.79 -3.53
N THR A 137 -11.17 -27.62 -4.85
CA THR A 137 -10.32 -28.46 -5.68
C THR A 137 -9.43 -27.61 -6.57
N TRP A 138 -8.27 -28.16 -6.93
CA TRP A 138 -7.25 -27.47 -7.72
C TRP A 138 -6.84 -28.29 -8.92
N SER A 139 -6.49 -27.63 -10.01
CA SER A 139 -5.97 -28.26 -11.23
C SER A 139 -4.63 -28.94 -10.97
N GLN A 140 -4.19 -29.74 -11.94
CA GLN A 140 -2.79 -30.14 -12.04
C GLN A 140 -1.90 -28.89 -12.12
N GLN A 141 -0.62 -29.04 -11.74
CA GLN A 141 0.36 -27.97 -11.89
C GLN A 141 0.57 -27.62 -13.37
N VAL A 142 0.51 -26.34 -13.68
CA VAL A 142 0.78 -25.78 -15.01
C VAL A 142 2.10 -25.00 -14.93
N PRO A 143 3.14 -25.37 -15.69
CA PRO A 143 4.41 -24.67 -15.63
C PRO A 143 4.28 -23.25 -16.20
N ILE A 144 4.86 -22.27 -15.49
CA ILE A 144 5.08 -20.91 -15.96
C ILE A 144 6.54 -20.74 -16.37
N SER A 145 7.47 -21.20 -15.53
CA SER A 145 8.91 -21.20 -15.80
C SER A 145 9.56 -22.43 -15.17
N THR A 146 10.63 -22.91 -15.76
CA THR A 146 11.48 -23.97 -15.21
C THR A 146 12.82 -23.45 -14.68
N ASP A 147 13.00 -22.13 -14.67
CA ASP A 147 14.19 -21.49 -14.11
C ASP A 147 14.18 -21.56 -12.58
N ASP A 148 15.35 -21.39 -11.98
CA ASP A 148 15.47 -21.07 -10.55
C ASP A 148 15.13 -19.59 -10.37
N LEU A 149 14.29 -19.25 -9.39
CA LEU A 149 13.68 -17.93 -9.30
C LEU A 149 13.19 -17.56 -7.90
N GLU A 150 12.95 -16.28 -7.68
CA GLU A 150 12.25 -15.71 -6.54
C GLU A 150 10.72 -15.83 -6.71
N ARG A 151 9.96 -15.63 -5.64
CA ARG A 151 8.49 -15.56 -5.66
C ARG A 151 7.99 -14.65 -6.81
N ALA A 152 6.95 -15.11 -7.50
CA ALA A 152 6.26 -14.27 -8.46
C ALA A 152 5.21 -13.38 -7.79
N ALA A 153 5.24 -12.08 -8.11
CA ALA A 153 4.08 -11.22 -7.95
C ALA A 153 3.08 -11.49 -9.06
N ILE A 154 1.79 -11.43 -8.73
CA ILE A 154 0.71 -11.79 -9.68
C ILE A 154 -0.44 -10.78 -9.57
N ALA A 155 -1.00 -10.38 -10.72
CA ALA A 155 -2.17 -9.52 -10.80
C ALA A 155 -3.08 -9.93 -11.97
N SER A 156 -4.39 -9.85 -11.77
CA SER A 156 -5.37 -10.00 -12.85
C SER A 156 -5.87 -8.64 -13.34
N ASP A 157 -6.08 -8.51 -14.64
CA ASP A 157 -6.77 -7.37 -15.22
C ASP A 157 -8.27 -7.52 -14.97
N ILE A 158 -8.75 -6.78 -13.99
CA ILE A 158 -10.15 -6.77 -13.56
C ILE A 158 -10.93 -5.58 -14.12
N ASN A 159 -10.32 -4.75 -14.97
CA ASN A 159 -10.97 -3.58 -15.54
C ASN A 159 -11.71 -3.92 -16.84
N SER A 160 -13.03 -3.84 -16.81
CA SER A 160 -13.89 -4.16 -17.96
C SER A 160 -13.68 -3.26 -19.19
N ASN A 161 -13.05 -2.11 -19.04
CA ASN A 161 -12.71 -1.20 -20.14
C ASN A 161 -11.39 -1.56 -20.82
N SER A 162 -10.60 -2.46 -20.24
CA SER A 162 -9.33 -2.90 -20.81
C SER A 162 -9.53 -3.86 -21.98
N SER A 163 -8.70 -3.71 -23.01
CA SER A 163 -8.62 -4.68 -24.11
C SER A 163 -8.10 -6.05 -23.67
N TYR A 164 -7.51 -6.13 -22.48
CA TYR A 164 -6.90 -7.33 -21.89
C TYR A 164 -7.69 -7.86 -20.69
N TYR A 165 -8.92 -7.38 -20.53
CA TYR A 165 -9.80 -7.73 -19.41
C TYR A 165 -9.87 -9.23 -19.15
N GLY A 166 -9.46 -9.61 -17.96
CA GLY A 166 -9.42 -10.99 -17.44
C GLY A 166 -8.11 -11.73 -17.69
N ASN A 167 -7.12 -11.12 -18.34
CA ASN A 167 -5.77 -11.70 -18.36
C ASN A 167 -5.18 -11.67 -16.95
N THR A 168 -4.30 -12.62 -16.67
CA THR A 168 -3.50 -12.62 -15.44
C THR A 168 -2.02 -12.59 -15.80
N TYR A 169 -1.28 -11.82 -15.04
CA TYR A 169 0.11 -11.47 -15.24
C TYR A 169 0.95 -11.93 -14.06
N ALA A 170 2.17 -12.38 -14.33
CA ALA A 170 3.15 -12.71 -13.31
C ALA A 170 4.50 -12.09 -13.64
N SER A 171 5.17 -11.50 -12.62
CA SER A 171 6.54 -11.03 -12.74
C SER A 171 7.40 -11.60 -11.60
N TRP A 172 8.66 -11.89 -11.89
CA TRP A 172 9.59 -12.49 -10.93
C TRP A 172 11.04 -12.21 -11.29
N VAL A 173 11.95 -12.45 -10.35
CA VAL A 173 13.39 -12.39 -10.60
C VAL A 173 13.92 -13.77 -10.91
N LYS A 174 14.62 -13.94 -12.04
CA LYS A 174 15.34 -15.17 -12.40
C LYS A 174 16.67 -15.25 -11.65
N PHE A 175 16.96 -16.35 -10.97
CA PHE A 175 18.21 -16.58 -10.25
C PHE A 175 19.35 -17.03 -11.17
N ALA A 176 19.60 -16.24 -12.20
CA ALA A 176 20.75 -16.39 -13.08
C ALA A 176 21.31 -15.01 -13.41
N PHE A 177 22.63 -14.81 -13.22
CA PHE A 177 23.26 -13.52 -13.50
C PHE A 177 22.85 -12.99 -14.89
N PRO A 178 22.46 -11.71 -15.00
CA PRO A 178 22.47 -10.63 -14.00
C PRO A 178 21.19 -10.52 -13.13
N PHE A 179 20.46 -11.56 -12.89
CA PHE A 179 19.23 -11.61 -12.08
C PHE A 179 18.12 -10.69 -12.62
N PRO A 180 17.69 -10.88 -13.87
CA PRO A 180 16.71 -10.00 -14.48
C PRO A 180 15.29 -10.25 -13.97
N MET A 181 14.45 -9.22 -14.14
CA MET A 181 13.01 -9.36 -14.05
C MET A 181 12.48 -10.09 -15.27
N MET A 182 11.66 -11.09 -15.01
CA MET A 182 10.94 -11.89 -16.00
C MET A 182 9.44 -11.63 -15.90
N PHE A 183 8.72 -11.92 -16.97
CA PHE A 183 7.28 -11.76 -17.06
C PHE A 183 6.65 -12.88 -17.88
N SER A 184 5.45 -13.28 -17.48
CA SER A 184 4.56 -14.10 -18.29
C SER A 184 3.11 -13.74 -18.05
N ARG A 185 2.22 -14.26 -18.91
CA ARG A 185 0.79 -14.01 -18.81
C ARG A 185 -0.03 -15.22 -19.27
N VAL A 186 -1.29 -15.24 -18.78
CA VAL A 186 -2.30 -16.20 -19.22
C VAL A 186 -3.60 -15.46 -19.53
N GLY A 187 -4.26 -15.83 -20.61
CA GLY A 187 -5.58 -15.27 -20.97
C GLY A 187 -6.68 -15.77 -20.03
N SER A 188 -7.78 -15.01 -19.94
CA SER A 188 -8.88 -15.24 -18.99
C SER A 188 -9.50 -16.65 -19.03
N ASP A 189 -9.56 -17.25 -20.20
CA ASP A 189 -10.21 -18.55 -20.40
C ASP A 189 -9.18 -19.67 -20.67
N LEU A 190 -7.90 -19.36 -20.45
CA LEU A 190 -6.78 -20.26 -20.70
C LEU A 190 -6.15 -20.70 -19.37
N GLU A 191 -5.49 -21.83 -19.37
CA GLU A 191 -4.67 -22.30 -18.26
C GLU A 191 -3.17 -22.27 -18.60
N GLN A 192 -2.83 -22.33 -19.90
CA GLN A 192 -1.46 -22.34 -20.36
C GLN A 192 -0.89 -20.92 -20.43
N TRP A 193 0.15 -20.68 -19.68
CA TRP A 193 0.93 -19.44 -19.69
C TRP A 193 1.76 -19.33 -20.97
N LEU A 194 1.99 -18.10 -21.41
CA LEU A 194 2.91 -17.84 -22.51
C LEU A 194 4.36 -18.03 -22.04
N GLU A 195 5.26 -18.25 -23.00
CA GLU A 195 6.69 -18.33 -22.71
C GLU A 195 7.17 -17.05 -22.01
N PRO A 196 7.97 -17.19 -20.93
CA PRO A 196 8.50 -16.05 -20.22
C PRO A 196 9.36 -15.14 -21.09
N ILE A 197 9.21 -13.85 -20.90
CA ILE A 197 10.06 -12.83 -21.50
C ILE A 197 10.85 -12.09 -20.42
N GLN A 198 12.06 -11.65 -20.77
CA GLN A 198 12.87 -10.80 -19.91
C GLN A 198 12.44 -9.34 -20.08
N ILE A 199 12.14 -8.65 -18.97
CA ILE A 199 11.73 -7.24 -18.96
C ILE A 199 12.95 -6.31 -19.00
N ASN A 200 13.91 -6.50 -18.07
CA ASN A 200 15.00 -5.56 -17.83
C ASN A 200 16.39 -6.17 -18.06
N GLN A 201 17.40 -5.32 -18.03
CA GLN A 201 18.81 -5.73 -18.09
C GLN A 201 19.57 -5.04 -16.95
N PRO A 202 19.45 -5.54 -15.71
CA PRO A 202 20.00 -4.87 -14.56
C PRO A 202 21.54 -4.81 -14.64
N GLU A 203 22.10 -3.71 -14.17
CA GLU A 203 23.56 -3.53 -14.11
C GLU A 203 24.20 -4.55 -13.15
N ASN A 204 23.57 -4.78 -11.99
CA ASN A 204 24.02 -5.75 -11.00
C ASN A 204 22.99 -6.87 -10.85
N ARG A 205 21.91 -6.61 -10.12
CA ARG A 205 20.80 -7.56 -9.92
C ARG A 205 19.50 -6.86 -9.56
N SER A 206 18.38 -7.48 -9.95
CA SER A 206 17.06 -7.16 -9.43
C SER A 206 16.75 -8.05 -8.22
N ALA A 207 15.88 -7.60 -7.32
CA ALA A 207 15.36 -8.39 -6.21
C ALA A 207 13.92 -8.00 -5.90
N GLY A 208 13.13 -8.97 -5.42
CA GLY A 208 11.73 -8.79 -5.12
C GLY A 208 10.94 -8.36 -6.35
N GLY A 209 9.90 -7.60 -6.11
CA GLY A 209 9.10 -7.00 -7.16
C GLY A 209 7.61 -7.13 -6.90
N ASP A 210 6.88 -6.20 -7.50
CA ASP A 210 5.42 -6.18 -7.47
C ASP A 210 4.86 -5.86 -8.85
N ILE A 211 3.58 -6.20 -9.08
CA ILE A 211 2.90 -6.00 -10.35
C ILE A 211 1.47 -5.54 -10.11
N VAL A 212 1.05 -4.47 -10.78
CA VAL A 212 -0.32 -3.97 -10.73
C VAL A 212 -0.84 -3.67 -12.13
N VAL A 213 -2.16 -3.63 -12.27
CA VAL A 213 -2.85 -3.30 -13.51
C VAL A 213 -3.69 -2.05 -13.30
N GLY A 214 -3.51 -1.07 -14.17
CA GLY A 214 -4.25 0.19 -14.14
C GLY A 214 -5.60 0.13 -14.87
N THR A 215 -6.38 1.20 -14.77
CA THR A 215 -7.75 1.32 -15.31
C THR A 215 -7.85 1.16 -16.82
N SER A 216 -6.76 1.44 -17.57
CA SER A 216 -6.68 1.26 -19.02
C SER A 216 -6.17 -0.12 -19.45
N GLY A 217 -5.82 -1.00 -18.49
CA GLY A 217 -5.17 -2.29 -18.75
C GLY A 217 -3.65 -2.19 -18.91
N ASN A 218 -3.07 -1.02 -18.64
CA ASN A 218 -1.61 -0.89 -18.55
C ASN A 218 -1.08 -1.71 -17.39
N ILE A 219 0.01 -2.41 -17.63
CA ILE A 219 0.67 -3.25 -16.63
C ILE A 219 1.89 -2.49 -16.12
N TYR A 220 2.02 -2.43 -14.81
CA TYR A 220 3.15 -1.80 -14.14
C TYR A 220 3.86 -2.84 -13.28
N THR A 221 5.17 -2.85 -13.32
CA THR A 221 5.99 -3.69 -12.42
C THR A 221 7.15 -2.88 -11.86
N CYS A 222 7.52 -3.15 -10.61
CA CYS A 222 8.67 -2.54 -9.96
C CYS A 222 9.56 -3.62 -9.35
N TRP A 223 10.81 -3.25 -9.05
CA TRP A 223 11.80 -4.12 -8.39
C TRP A 223 12.82 -3.28 -7.64
N ALA A 224 13.50 -3.89 -6.69
CA ALA A 224 14.68 -3.28 -6.09
C ALA A 224 15.91 -3.58 -6.96
N GLY A 225 16.68 -2.55 -7.29
CA GLY A 225 18.05 -2.71 -7.75
C GLY A 225 18.97 -2.87 -6.55
N VAL A 226 19.81 -3.91 -6.57
CA VAL A 226 20.59 -4.37 -5.40
C VAL A 226 22.07 -4.18 -5.66
N ALA A 227 22.81 -3.75 -4.62
CA ALA A 227 24.27 -3.68 -4.65
C ALA A 227 24.89 -5.07 -4.88
N ASP A 228 26.02 -5.11 -5.60
CA ASP A 228 26.68 -6.37 -5.96
C ASP A 228 27.45 -7.01 -4.77
N GLU A 229 27.57 -6.29 -3.67
CA GLU A 229 28.28 -6.73 -2.46
C GLU A 229 27.31 -7.10 -1.32
N SER A 230 27.67 -8.15 -0.56
CA SER A 230 26.93 -8.53 0.65
C SER A 230 26.89 -7.36 1.65
N PRO A 231 25.72 -7.09 2.27
CA PRO A 231 24.51 -7.94 2.38
C PRO A 231 23.51 -7.80 1.20
N PHE A 232 23.93 -7.39 0.01
CA PHE A 232 23.07 -7.23 -1.17
C PHE A 232 21.93 -6.24 -0.94
N LYS A 233 22.31 -5.06 -0.49
CA LYS A 233 21.40 -4.00 -0.07
C LYS A 233 20.63 -3.40 -1.24
N GLU A 234 19.36 -3.11 -1.04
CA GLU A 234 18.53 -2.37 -1.98
C GLU A 234 19.02 -0.91 -2.05
N VAL A 235 19.33 -0.42 -3.26
CA VAL A 235 19.94 0.90 -3.48
C VAL A 235 19.16 1.81 -4.41
N HIS A 236 18.25 1.26 -5.19
CA HIS A 236 17.31 2.01 -6.03
C HIS A 236 16.08 1.16 -6.33
N VAL A 237 15.06 1.79 -6.88
CA VAL A 237 13.88 1.10 -7.44
C VAL A 237 13.93 1.23 -8.95
N GLY A 238 13.74 0.10 -9.65
CA GLY A 238 13.48 0.03 -11.07
C GLY A 238 11.98 -0.13 -11.34
N PHE A 239 11.54 0.24 -12.54
CA PHE A 239 10.15 0.27 -12.92
C PHE A 239 9.97 0.00 -14.41
N ALA A 240 8.89 -0.65 -14.79
CA ALA A 240 8.53 -0.84 -16.19
C ALA A 240 7.01 -0.75 -16.39
N ILE A 241 6.62 -0.26 -17.55
CA ILE A 241 5.24 -0.18 -18.03
C ILE A 241 5.08 -0.91 -19.34
N SER A 242 3.98 -1.66 -19.47
CA SER A 242 3.49 -2.19 -20.74
C SER A 242 2.07 -1.67 -20.99
N GLU A 243 1.85 -1.12 -22.18
CA GLU A 243 0.54 -0.57 -22.61
C GLU A 243 -0.18 -1.51 -23.59
N ASP A 244 0.43 -2.63 -23.93
CA ASP A 244 -0.02 -3.58 -24.94
C ASP A 244 -0.28 -5.01 -24.41
N GLY A 245 -0.55 -5.12 -23.10
CA GLY A 245 -0.83 -6.38 -22.44
C GLY A 245 0.43 -7.23 -22.23
N GLY A 246 1.60 -6.64 -22.11
CA GLY A 246 2.87 -7.30 -21.79
C GLY A 246 3.65 -7.80 -22.99
N TYR A 247 3.43 -7.26 -24.20
CA TYR A 247 4.27 -7.58 -25.38
C TYR A 247 5.53 -6.74 -25.40
N ASP A 248 5.38 -5.41 -25.27
CA ASP A 248 6.49 -4.47 -25.22
C ASP A 248 6.52 -3.75 -23.86
N TRP A 249 7.74 -3.40 -23.42
CA TRP A 249 7.98 -2.77 -22.11
C TRP A 249 8.83 -1.51 -22.26
N ASN A 250 8.36 -0.43 -21.66
CA ASN A 250 9.17 0.76 -21.41
C ASN A 250 9.79 0.64 -20.02
N VAL A 251 11.12 0.51 -19.97
CA VAL A 251 11.89 0.17 -18.77
C VAL A 251 12.72 1.35 -18.30
N ASN A 252 12.62 1.66 -17.01
CA ASN A 252 13.53 2.56 -16.34
C ASN A 252 14.20 1.80 -15.18
N GLU A 253 15.46 1.45 -15.34
CA GLU A 253 16.22 0.67 -14.34
C GLU A 253 16.35 1.38 -12.99
N LYS A 254 16.16 2.71 -12.94
CA LYS A 254 16.38 3.51 -11.75
C LYS A 254 15.49 4.75 -11.71
N ILE A 255 14.32 4.62 -11.13
CA ILE A 255 13.36 5.73 -11.00
C ILE A 255 13.68 6.64 -9.81
N PHE A 256 14.17 6.09 -8.70
CA PHE A 256 14.69 6.84 -7.54
C PHE A 256 15.65 5.98 -6.70
N ILE A 257 16.46 6.66 -5.88
CA ILE A 257 17.41 6.04 -4.97
C ILE A 257 16.70 5.68 -3.66
N ILE A 258 17.07 4.54 -3.09
CA ILE A 258 16.67 4.11 -1.76
C ILE A 258 17.89 3.68 -0.94
N ASN A 259 17.70 3.52 0.35
CA ASN A 259 18.67 2.91 1.25
C ASN A 259 17.92 1.88 2.12
N GLY A 260 17.68 0.71 1.54
CA GLY A 260 16.88 -0.36 2.13
C GLY A 260 17.38 -0.82 3.49
N ILE A 261 16.51 -1.44 4.27
CA ILE A 261 16.80 -1.92 5.63
C ILE A 261 17.40 -3.32 5.67
N THR A 262 17.88 -3.83 4.55
CA THR A 262 18.43 -5.20 4.41
C THR A 262 19.35 -5.60 5.53
N GLY A 263 19.11 -6.77 6.11
CA GLY A 263 19.97 -7.35 7.15
C GLY A 263 19.18 -8.06 8.23
N LEU A 264 19.83 -8.26 9.37
CA LEU A 264 19.22 -8.84 10.56
C LEU A 264 18.90 -7.74 11.57
N LEU A 265 17.79 -7.89 12.29
CA LEU A 265 17.43 -7.09 13.46
C LEU A 265 17.74 -7.91 14.74
N PRO A 266 18.90 -7.69 15.40
CA PRO A 266 19.27 -8.45 16.59
C PRO A 266 18.27 -8.28 17.73
N GLU A 267 17.73 -7.09 17.90
CA GLU A 267 16.73 -6.74 18.89
C GLU A 267 15.38 -7.44 18.66
N LYS A 268 15.11 -7.91 17.46
CA LYS A 268 13.90 -8.64 17.04
C LYS A 268 14.19 -10.14 16.88
N GLY A 269 14.98 -10.75 17.75
CA GLY A 269 15.27 -12.19 17.67
C GLY A 269 16.07 -12.59 16.42
N ASN A 270 16.86 -11.68 15.86
CA ASN A 270 17.66 -11.86 14.65
C ASN A 270 16.81 -12.20 13.41
N ILE A 271 15.59 -11.67 13.30
CA ILE A 271 14.82 -11.79 12.06
C ILE A 271 15.52 -11.07 10.92
N ARG A 272 15.40 -11.62 9.71
CA ARG A 272 15.81 -10.98 8.47
C ARG A 272 14.76 -9.94 8.06
N VAL A 273 15.20 -8.76 7.64
CA VAL A 273 14.37 -7.72 7.04
C VAL A 273 14.95 -7.26 5.71
N ASN A 274 14.12 -6.64 4.90
CA ASN A 274 14.46 -6.11 3.58
C ASN A 274 13.74 -4.77 3.32
N GLY A 275 14.20 -4.05 2.30
CA GLY A 275 13.61 -2.81 1.81
C GLY A 275 12.97 -2.97 0.43
N LEU A 276 12.47 -4.17 0.10
CA LEU A 276 11.86 -4.46 -1.18
C LEU A 276 10.62 -3.58 -1.42
N PRO A 277 10.39 -3.11 -2.66
CA PRO A 277 9.25 -2.26 -2.98
C PRO A 277 7.95 -3.08 -3.02
N ASN A 278 6.89 -2.44 -2.52
CA ASN A 278 5.52 -2.88 -2.72
C ASN A 278 4.73 -1.74 -3.39
N MET A 279 3.83 -2.05 -4.33
CA MET A 279 3.23 -1.07 -5.22
C MET A 279 1.71 -1.17 -5.24
N ALA A 280 1.04 0.00 -5.29
CA ALA A 280 -0.40 0.08 -5.54
C ALA A 280 -0.70 1.17 -6.57
N ILE A 281 -1.87 1.08 -7.20
CA ILE A 281 -2.37 2.07 -8.14
C ILE A 281 -3.79 2.48 -7.75
N ASP A 282 -4.13 3.75 -7.90
CA ASP A 282 -5.49 4.23 -7.73
C ASP A 282 -6.32 3.89 -8.98
N ASN A 283 -7.10 2.82 -8.87
CA ASN A 283 -8.01 2.34 -9.91
C ASN A 283 -9.43 2.90 -9.76
N THR A 284 -9.64 3.90 -8.92
CA THR A 284 -10.94 4.58 -8.80
C THR A 284 -11.14 5.58 -9.94
N ASP A 285 -12.39 6.04 -10.10
CA ASP A 285 -12.70 7.17 -11.00
C ASP A 285 -12.45 8.53 -10.35
N GLY A 286 -11.75 8.55 -9.20
CA GLY A 286 -11.45 9.74 -8.41
C GLY A 286 -10.40 10.65 -9.07
N LEU A 287 -10.03 11.71 -8.34
CA LEU A 287 -9.08 12.72 -8.84
C LEU A 287 -7.66 12.19 -8.99
N ARG A 288 -7.33 11.12 -8.28
CA ARG A 288 -6.04 10.46 -8.30
C ARG A 288 -6.03 9.20 -9.14
N SER A 289 -7.09 8.98 -9.96
CA SER A 289 -7.14 7.85 -10.89
C SER A 289 -5.84 7.74 -11.67
N GLY A 290 -5.22 6.56 -11.64
CA GLY A 290 -3.95 6.28 -12.30
C GLY A 290 -2.69 6.73 -11.53
N TRP A 291 -2.82 7.31 -10.33
CA TRP A 291 -1.64 7.57 -9.50
C TRP A 291 -1.04 6.25 -9.02
N ILE A 292 0.28 6.17 -9.06
CA ILE A 292 1.04 4.99 -8.65
C ILE A 292 1.83 5.30 -7.39
N TYR A 293 1.80 4.38 -6.45
CA TYR A 293 2.41 4.50 -5.14
C TYR A 293 3.38 3.34 -4.93
N ILE A 294 4.62 3.63 -4.52
CA ILE A 294 5.61 2.61 -4.14
C ILE A 294 6.06 2.87 -2.71
N VAL A 295 5.93 1.87 -1.86
CA VAL A 295 6.37 1.90 -0.46
C VAL A 295 7.58 1.00 -0.26
N THR A 296 8.53 1.46 0.58
CA THR A 296 9.77 0.75 0.92
C THR A 296 10.13 0.96 2.38
N GLY A 297 10.83 0.00 3.00
CA GLY A 297 11.49 0.18 4.29
C GLY A 297 12.90 0.74 4.10
N GLN A 298 13.20 1.91 4.70
CA GLN A 298 14.48 2.60 4.50
C GLN A 298 15.07 3.12 5.82
N LYS A 299 16.39 3.38 5.83
CA LYS A 299 17.11 4.08 6.91
C LYS A 299 18.30 4.85 6.37
N ASN A 300 18.79 5.85 7.11
CA ASN A 300 20.00 6.63 6.78
C ASN A 300 19.97 7.34 5.41
N LEU A 301 18.79 7.59 4.87
CA LEU A 301 18.54 8.38 3.66
C LEU A 301 17.28 9.20 3.87
N LEU A 302 17.41 10.54 3.92
CA LEU A 302 16.27 11.42 4.12
C LEU A 302 15.16 11.12 3.09
N PRO A 303 13.87 11.09 3.53
CA PRO A 303 13.37 11.53 4.83
C PRO A 303 13.46 10.47 5.96
N ALA A 304 13.98 9.26 5.70
CA ALA A 304 14.19 8.26 6.76
C ALA A 304 15.30 8.69 7.73
N GLY A 305 15.11 8.34 9.00
CA GLY A 305 16.09 8.53 10.06
C GLY A 305 17.23 7.51 10.05
N THR A 306 17.92 7.42 11.19
CA THR A 306 18.99 6.42 11.42
C THR A 306 18.42 5.03 11.74
N ASP A 307 17.23 4.96 12.24
CA ASP A 307 16.38 3.80 12.47
C ASP A 307 15.48 3.52 11.24
N PRO A 308 14.97 2.30 11.09
CA PRO A 308 14.11 1.95 9.97
C PRO A 308 12.80 2.74 9.98
N ASP A 309 12.46 3.33 8.84
CA ASP A 309 11.22 4.07 8.58
C ASP A 309 10.53 3.56 7.31
N ILE A 310 9.24 3.85 7.17
CA ILE A 310 8.44 3.55 5.99
C ILE A 310 8.39 4.78 5.08
N ILE A 311 8.83 4.61 3.84
CA ILE A 311 8.94 5.69 2.85
C ILE A 311 8.07 5.40 1.64
N LEU A 312 7.30 6.41 1.23
CA LEU A 312 6.42 6.38 0.06
C LEU A 312 6.98 7.29 -1.04
N ASN A 313 7.01 6.79 -2.28
CA ASN A 313 7.21 7.60 -3.49
C ASN A 313 5.97 7.50 -4.38
N ILE A 314 5.61 8.60 -5.05
CA ILE A 314 4.36 8.76 -5.78
C ILE A 314 4.66 9.20 -7.22
N SER A 315 3.99 8.58 -8.17
CA SER A 315 3.88 9.08 -9.53
C SER A 315 2.44 9.49 -9.83
N THR A 316 2.25 10.67 -10.37
CA THR A 316 0.95 11.22 -10.75
C THR A 316 0.73 11.24 -12.26
N ASP A 317 1.70 10.74 -13.02
CA ASP A 317 1.80 10.81 -14.49
C ASP A 317 2.08 9.44 -15.15
N GLY A 318 1.65 8.36 -14.48
CA GLY A 318 1.77 7.00 -15.01
C GLY A 318 3.19 6.41 -14.94
N GLY A 319 4.04 6.88 -14.03
CA GLY A 319 5.39 6.37 -13.83
C GLY A 319 6.48 7.13 -14.59
N LEU A 320 6.13 8.25 -15.27
CA LEU A 320 7.11 9.08 -15.99
C LEU A 320 8.00 9.86 -15.04
N THR A 321 7.42 10.43 -13.99
CA THR A 321 8.14 11.12 -12.91
C THR A 321 7.69 10.65 -11.54
N TRP A 322 8.56 10.82 -10.53
CA TRP A 322 8.34 10.36 -9.16
C TRP A 322 8.65 11.48 -8.16
N SER A 323 7.87 11.51 -7.11
CA SER A 323 8.10 12.43 -5.99
C SER A 323 9.38 12.08 -5.24
N ASP A 324 9.91 13.03 -4.48
CA ASP A 324 10.81 12.73 -3.38
C ASP A 324 10.12 11.77 -2.38
N GLY A 325 10.92 11.04 -1.60
CA GLY A 325 10.40 10.15 -0.57
C GLY A 325 9.60 10.91 0.50
N ILE A 326 8.47 10.35 0.90
CA ILE A 326 7.60 10.85 1.98
C ILE A 326 7.66 9.86 3.13
N ARG A 327 8.02 10.31 4.33
CA ARG A 327 7.97 9.46 5.52
C ARG A 327 6.52 9.24 5.95
N VAL A 328 6.11 7.99 6.01
CA VAL A 328 4.72 7.59 6.30
C VAL A 328 4.46 7.56 7.80
N ASN A 329 5.30 6.87 8.56
CA ASN A 329 5.16 6.77 10.01
C ASN A 329 5.40 8.14 10.69
N GLN A 330 4.50 8.54 11.59
CA GLN A 330 4.42 9.89 12.16
C GLN A 330 5.05 10.00 13.57
N ASP A 331 5.71 8.95 14.06
CA ASP A 331 6.50 9.01 15.28
C ASP A 331 7.75 9.91 15.12
N ALA A 332 8.44 10.22 16.21
CA ALA A 332 9.60 11.10 16.13
C ALA A 332 10.75 10.42 15.36
N ILE A 333 11.33 11.14 14.41
CA ILE A 333 12.52 10.67 13.67
C ILE A 333 13.71 10.44 14.62
N ASN A 334 14.49 9.39 14.39
CA ASN A 334 15.66 9.00 15.21
C ASN A 334 15.29 8.71 16.68
N ASN A 335 14.16 8.08 16.92
CA ASN A 335 13.66 7.76 18.26
C ASN A 335 14.10 6.36 18.74
N GLY A 336 14.84 5.62 17.92
CA GLY A 336 15.29 4.25 18.19
C GLY A 336 14.19 3.20 18.03
N LYS A 337 13.12 3.55 17.32
CA LYS A 337 11.99 2.64 17.01
C LYS A 337 12.14 2.09 15.60
N THR A 338 11.56 0.93 15.36
CA THR A 338 11.75 0.18 14.13
C THR A 338 10.42 -0.06 13.43
N GLN A 339 10.30 0.40 12.18
CA GLN A 339 9.20 0.11 11.28
C GLN A 339 9.72 -0.75 10.12
N TYR A 340 8.99 -1.84 9.79
CA TYR A 340 9.45 -2.78 8.75
C TYR A 340 8.30 -3.55 8.10
N PHE A 341 8.56 -4.17 6.95
CA PHE A 341 7.64 -4.90 6.10
C PHE A 341 6.36 -4.13 5.77
N PRO A 342 6.48 -2.98 5.09
CA PRO A 342 5.29 -2.28 4.63
C PRO A 342 4.61 -3.03 3.48
N THR A 343 3.28 -2.98 3.46
CA THR A 343 2.48 -3.23 2.25
C THR A 343 1.49 -2.09 2.04
N ILE A 344 1.06 -1.90 0.80
CA ILE A 344 0.24 -0.77 0.39
C ILE A 344 -1.00 -1.22 -0.39
N HIS A 345 -2.13 -0.59 -0.10
CA HIS A 345 -3.40 -0.81 -0.78
C HIS A 345 -4.14 0.52 -0.99
N VAL A 346 -4.71 0.72 -2.16
CA VAL A 346 -5.65 1.82 -2.42
C VAL A 346 -7.06 1.25 -2.39
N ASP A 347 -7.90 1.78 -1.51
CA ASP A 347 -9.27 1.30 -1.36
C ASP A 347 -10.23 1.89 -2.42
N ASN A 348 -11.49 1.45 -2.40
CA ASN A 348 -12.51 1.87 -3.36
C ASN A 348 -12.82 3.38 -3.33
N TYR A 349 -12.34 4.12 -2.33
CA TYR A 349 -12.50 5.58 -2.18
C TYR A 349 -11.24 6.35 -2.60
N GLY A 350 -10.20 5.65 -3.09
CA GLY A 350 -8.92 6.23 -3.48
C GLY A 350 -8.05 6.65 -2.30
N ALA A 351 -8.35 6.18 -1.08
CA ALA A 351 -7.47 6.39 0.05
C ALA A 351 -6.33 5.37 0.05
N VAL A 352 -5.13 5.88 0.32
CA VAL A 352 -3.90 5.09 0.41
C VAL A 352 -3.79 4.52 1.82
N ASN A 353 -3.68 3.21 1.94
CA ASN A 353 -3.58 2.48 3.19
C ASN A 353 -2.28 1.69 3.20
N ILE A 354 -1.47 1.86 4.24
CA ILE A 354 -0.17 1.18 4.40
C ILE A 354 -0.18 0.51 5.77
N ILE A 355 0.04 -0.80 5.82
CA ILE A 355 0.28 -1.52 7.07
C ILE A 355 1.75 -1.90 7.20
N PHE A 356 2.24 -1.95 8.41
CA PHE A 356 3.62 -2.29 8.73
C PHE A 356 3.75 -2.72 10.20
N TYR A 357 4.82 -3.43 10.51
CA TYR A 357 5.19 -3.70 11.90
C TYR A 357 5.89 -2.49 12.52
N ASP A 358 5.60 -2.22 13.80
CA ASP A 358 6.09 -1.04 14.51
C ASP A 358 6.25 -1.32 16.02
N ASP A 359 7.34 -0.87 16.60
CA ASP A 359 7.60 -1.04 18.04
C ASP A 359 7.50 0.26 18.86
N ARG A 360 6.93 1.34 18.27
CA ARG A 360 6.87 2.65 18.93
C ARG A 360 6.20 2.64 20.31
N ASN A 361 5.20 1.78 20.52
CA ASN A 361 4.44 1.67 21.77
C ASN A 361 4.78 0.43 22.58
N THR A 362 5.85 -0.29 22.25
CA THR A 362 6.24 -1.52 22.93
C THR A 362 7.74 -1.58 23.21
N SER A 363 8.21 -2.66 23.82
CA SER A 363 9.64 -2.90 24.07
C SER A 363 10.38 -3.17 22.74
N ILE A 364 11.70 -2.94 22.75
CA ILE A 364 12.54 -3.07 21.57
C ILE A 364 12.55 -4.49 20.96
N ASP A 365 12.28 -5.51 21.76
CA ASP A 365 12.21 -6.92 21.37
C ASP A 365 10.81 -7.37 20.90
N SER A 366 9.83 -6.48 20.96
CA SER A 366 8.45 -6.74 20.58
C SER A 366 8.02 -5.84 19.41
N THR A 367 6.85 -6.10 18.84
CA THR A 367 6.25 -5.30 17.79
C THR A 367 4.72 -5.41 17.82
N GLY A 368 4.05 -4.39 17.33
CA GLY A 368 2.64 -4.38 16.97
C GLY A 368 2.47 -4.19 15.47
N VAL A 369 1.24 -4.10 15.01
CA VAL A 369 0.89 -3.81 13.61
C VAL A 369 0.16 -2.48 13.55
N TYR A 370 0.59 -1.62 12.63
CA TYR A 370 0.05 -0.28 12.43
C TYR A 370 -0.53 -0.13 11.03
N LEU A 371 -1.58 0.67 10.94
CA LEU A 371 -2.16 1.18 9.70
C LEU A 371 -1.88 2.68 9.62
N ALA A 372 -1.29 3.14 8.53
CA ALA A 372 -1.27 4.53 8.14
C ALA A 372 -2.23 4.72 6.96
N ARG A 373 -3.17 5.68 7.08
CA ARG A 373 -4.18 6.01 6.08
C ARG A 373 -4.05 7.44 5.62
N SER A 374 -4.07 7.66 4.31
CA SER A 374 -4.09 8.97 3.66
C SER A 374 -5.26 9.07 2.69
N GLU A 375 -6.11 10.07 2.87
CA GLU A 375 -7.24 10.37 1.98
C GLU A 375 -6.89 11.41 0.91
N ASP A 376 -5.71 12.01 1.01
CA ASP A 376 -5.23 13.07 0.13
C ASP A 376 -4.03 12.66 -0.74
N GLY A 377 -3.86 11.34 -0.94
CA GLY A 377 -2.85 10.79 -1.82
C GLY A 377 -1.42 10.83 -1.25
N GLY A 378 -1.26 10.74 0.06
CA GLY A 378 0.04 10.68 0.72
C GLY A 378 0.53 12.02 1.29
N SER A 379 -0.28 13.09 1.18
CA SER A 379 0.10 14.41 1.71
C SER A 379 -0.04 14.50 3.23
N THR A 380 -1.06 13.86 3.80
CA THR A 380 -1.26 13.76 5.24
C THR A 380 -1.61 12.34 5.66
N TRP A 381 -1.25 11.96 6.89
CA TRP A 381 -1.42 10.61 7.39
C TRP A 381 -2.13 10.58 8.73
N ARG A 382 -3.00 9.58 8.89
CA ARG A 382 -3.54 9.17 10.19
C ARG A 382 -3.07 7.76 10.46
N GLU A 383 -2.63 7.51 11.70
CA GLU A 383 -2.09 6.21 12.10
C GLU A 383 -2.89 5.58 13.21
N PHE A 384 -2.99 4.27 13.14
CA PHE A 384 -3.75 3.45 14.07
C PHE A 384 -2.96 2.18 14.40
N GLU A 385 -2.84 1.85 15.67
CA GLU A 385 -2.40 0.52 16.08
C GLU A 385 -3.57 -0.43 15.89
N ILE A 386 -3.42 -1.43 15.01
CA ILE A 386 -4.48 -2.34 14.59
C ILE A 386 -4.37 -3.73 15.21
N SER A 387 -3.21 -4.07 15.74
CA SER A 387 -3.07 -5.27 16.59
C SER A 387 -3.56 -4.99 18.00
N ASP A 388 -4.37 -5.88 18.56
CA ASP A 388 -4.86 -5.80 19.95
C ASP A 388 -3.86 -6.38 20.96
N HIS A 389 -2.78 -6.97 20.46
CA HIS A 389 -1.67 -7.52 21.23
C HIS A 389 -0.34 -7.28 20.52
N ASN A 390 0.75 -7.32 21.29
CA ASN A 390 2.11 -7.29 20.77
C ASN A 390 2.71 -8.70 20.80
N PHE A 391 3.68 -8.94 19.94
CA PHE A 391 4.41 -10.20 19.91
C PHE A 391 5.94 -9.96 19.81
N ALA A 392 6.72 -10.95 20.19
CA ALA A 392 8.18 -10.90 20.07
C ALA A 392 8.60 -11.70 18.82
N PRO A 393 8.97 -11.03 17.72
CA PRO A 393 9.40 -11.69 16.51
C PRO A 393 10.63 -12.56 16.78
N SER A 394 10.72 -13.68 16.10
CA SER A 394 11.87 -14.57 16.20
C SER A 394 12.08 -15.34 14.91
N ALA A 395 13.35 -15.58 14.58
CA ALA A 395 13.69 -16.40 13.44
C ALA A 395 13.17 -17.83 13.63
N ILE A 396 12.59 -18.39 12.57
CA ILE A 396 12.11 -19.78 12.56
C ILE A 396 13.32 -20.72 12.47
N GLY A 397 13.49 -21.54 13.49
CA GLY A 397 14.61 -22.47 13.56
C GLY A 397 14.64 -23.46 12.38
N GLY A 398 15.82 -23.71 11.83
CA GLY A 398 16.01 -24.69 10.76
C GLY A 398 15.92 -24.14 9.33
N LEU A 399 15.42 -22.90 9.13
CA LEU A 399 15.33 -22.28 7.80
C LEU A 399 16.52 -21.38 7.46
N GLY A 400 17.33 -21.01 8.45
CA GLY A 400 18.53 -20.18 8.27
C GLY A 400 18.22 -18.70 8.00
N GLN A 401 19.28 -17.89 7.92
CA GLN A 401 19.26 -16.48 7.51
C GLN A 401 18.28 -15.56 8.27
N GLY A 402 17.80 -15.93 9.45
CA GLY A 402 16.83 -15.12 10.19
C GLY A 402 15.39 -15.15 9.62
N TYR A 403 15.04 -16.17 8.86
CA TYR A 403 13.71 -16.27 8.25
C TYR A 403 12.58 -16.29 9.27
N GLN A 404 11.59 -15.45 9.07
CA GLN A 404 10.27 -15.50 9.72
C GLN A 404 9.12 -15.42 8.71
N GLY A 405 9.41 -15.02 7.49
CA GLY A 405 8.53 -14.54 6.44
C GLY A 405 8.78 -13.06 6.16
N ASP A 406 8.55 -12.62 4.94
CA ASP A 406 8.92 -11.29 4.48
C ASP A 406 7.69 -10.46 4.04
N ASN A 407 6.48 -11.03 4.02
CA ASN A 407 5.29 -10.43 3.44
C ASN A 407 4.10 -10.41 4.41
N ILE A 408 3.42 -9.28 4.41
CA ILE A 408 2.07 -9.05 4.94
C ILE A 408 1.25 -8.40 3.83
N ASP A 409 -0.08 -8.40 3.93
CA ASP A 409 -0.90 -7.89 2.83
C ASP A 409 -2.22 -7.30 3.33
N MET A 410 -2.96 -6.64 2.45
CA MET A 410 -4.25 -6.05 2.75
C MET A 410 -5.13 -5.97 1.50
N THR A 411 -6.42 -6.19 1.70
CA THR A 411 -7.46 -5.88 0.73
C THR A 411 -8.57 -5.04 1.36
N SER A 412 -9.54 -4.61 0.58
CA SER A 412 -10.71 -3.89 1.09
C SER A 412 -12.00 -4.38 0.46
N THR A 413 -13.07 -4.36 1.24
CA THR A 413 -14.46 -4.38 0.77
C THR A 413 -14.95 -2.93 0.62
N GLU A 414 -16.22 -2.76 0.22
CA GLU A 414 -16.82 -1.43 0.16
C GLU A 414 -16.79 -0.70 1.52
N ASP A 415 -16.97 -1.42 2.61
CA ASP A 415 -17.14 -0.86 3.95
C ASP A 415 -15.96 -1.05 4.90
N ALA A 416 -14.96 -1.89 4.57
CA ALA A 416 -13.88 -2.23 5.50
C ALA A 416 -12.54 -2.53 4.83
N LEU A 417 -11.46 -2.25 5.57
CA LEU A 417 -10.13 -2.75 5.30
C LEU A 417 -9.94 -4.10 6.00
N LEU A 418 -9.24 -5.00 5.33
CA LEU A 418 -8.94 -6.37 5.78
C LEU A 418 -7.41 -6.59 5.70
N PRO A 419 -6.64 -6.07 6.67
CA PRO A 419 -5.23 -6.35 6.79
C PRO A 419 -5.00 -7.80 7.21
N VAL A 420 -3.94 -8.40 6.71
CA VAL A 420 -3.48 -9.74 7.11
C VAL A 420 -1.98 -9.69 7.44
N TRP A 421 -1.62 -10.26 8.57
CA TRP A 421 -0.24 -10.32 9.02
C TRP A 421 0.07 -11.65 9.68
N MET A 422 1.32 -11.88 9.97
CA MET A 422 1.77 -13.07 10.69
C MET A 422 2.38 -12.67 12.03
N ASP A 423 2.07 -13.39 13.08
CA ASP A 423 2.70 -13.27 14.38
C ASP A 423 2.82 -14.62 15.11
N ASN A 424 3.71 -14.66 16.11
CA ASN A 424 4.01 -15.84 16.87
C ASN A 424 3.49 -15.78 18.32
N SER A 425 2.54 -14.92 18.63
CA SER A 425 1.96 -14.75 19.97
C SER A 425 1.36 -16.04 20.54
N THR A 426 0.94 -16.96 19.67
CA THR A 426 0.42 -18.29 20.07
C THR A 426 1.50 -19.36 20.26
N GLY A 427 2.78 -19.00 20.14
CA GLY A 427 3.93 -19.91 20.25
C GLY A 427 4.49 -20.41 18.90
N ILE A 428 3.74 -20.25 17.81
CA ILE A 428 4.16 -20.46 16.44
C ILE A 428 3.59 -19.33 15.59
N TYR A 429 4.20 -19.05 14.43
CA TYR A 429 3.62 -18.08 13.49
C TYR A 429 2.29 -18.56 12.95
N GLN A 430 1.29 -17.70 13.04
CA GLN A 430 -0.05 -17.88 12.50
C GLN A 430 -0.46 -16.63 11.76
N ILE A 431 -1.42 -16.75 10.85
CA ILE A 431 -1.98 -15.60 10.12
C ILE A 431 -3.12 -14.99 10.93
N TRP A 432 -2.99 -13.70 11.18
CA TRP A 432 -3.97 -12.87 11.87
C TRP A 432 -4.61 -11.86 10.92
N SER A 433 -5.79 -11.41 11.30
CA SER A 433 -6.53 -10.35 10.62
C SER A 433 -7.38 -9.59 11.64
N THR A 434 -7.84 -8.43 11.21
CA THR A 434 -8.91 -7.67 11.86
C THR A 434 -9.77 -7.02 10.80
N ARG A 435 -10.99 -6.65 11.14
CA ARG A 435 -11.87 -5.87 10.27
C ARG A 435 -11.90 -4.43 10.74
N ILE A 436 -11.49 -3.50 9.88
CA ILE A 436 -11.47 -2.07 10.17
C ILE A 436 -12.52 -1.41 9.31
N TYR A 437 -13.63 -0.99 9.91
CA TYR A 437 -14.67 -0.28 9.17
C TYR A 437 -14.16 1.10 8.74
N ILE A 438 -14.30 1.40 7.46
CA ILE A 438 -13.88 2.69 6.88
C ILE A 438 -14.66 3.83 7.57
N SER A 439 -15.95 3.61 7.88
CA SER A 439 -16.76 4.57 8.64
C SER A 439 -16.17 4.92 10.02
N ASP A 440 -15.48 4.00 10.69
CA ASP A 440 -14.93 4.22 12.01
C ASP A 440 -13.64 5.05 11.97
N ILE A 441 -12.88 4.90 10.89
CA ILE A 441 -11.67 5.70 10.65
C ILE A 441 -11.97 7.04 10.00
N ASP A 442 -13.12 7.20 9.35
CA ASP A 442 -13.58 8.45 8.75
C ASP A 442 -14.42 9.33 9.72
N ILE A 443 -14.94 8.78 10.80
CA ILE A 443 -15.82 9.49 11.77
C ILE A 443 -15.18 10.76 12.37
N ILE A 444 -13.87 10.90 12.35
CA ILE A 444 -13.19 12.11 12.82
C ILE A 444 -13.41 13.29 11.86
N ASN A 445 -13.90 13.04 10.66
CA ASN A 445 -14.24 14.05 9.66
C ASN A 445 -15.76 14.28 9.48
N THR A 446 -16.63 13.76 10.36
CA THR A 446 -18.09 13.90 10.22
C THR A 446 -18.64 15.34 10.31
N ASN A 447 -17.77 16.34 10.35
CA ASN A 447 -18.14 17.73 10.05
C ASN A 447 -17.55 18.28 8.75
N SER A 448 -16.83 17.49 7.96
CA SER A 448 -16.36 17.91 6.63
C SER A 448 -16.22 16.70 5.71
N ASP A 449 -16.93 16.71 4.59
CA ASP A 449 -16.58 16.07 3.33
C ASP A 449 -17.21 14.72 2.91
N LYS A 450 -18.45 14.43 3.26
CA LYS A 450 -19.24 13.50 2.41
C LYS A 450 -19.65 14.11 1.06
N ASN A 451 -19.32 15.37 0.83
CA ASN A 451 -19.52 16.08 -0.43
C ASN A 451 -18.16 16.59 -0.88
N GLY A 452 -17.44 15.80 -1.66
CA GLY A 452 -16.07 16.04 -2.06
C GLY A 452 -15.86 17.40 -2.74
N ILE A 453 -15.23 18.35 -2.04
CA ILE A 453 -14.68 19.56 -2.65
C ILE A 453 -13.17 19.48 -2.58
N MET A 454 -12.52 19.65 -3.72
CA MET A 454 -11.07 19.80 -3.81
C MET A 454 -10.71 21.17 -4.36
N ILE A 455 -9.66 21.75 -3.79
CA ILE A 455 -9.08 23.02 -4.24
C ILE A 455 -7.63 22.73 -4.60
N TYR A 456 -7.28 22.94 -5.85
CA TYR A 456 -5.91 22.68 -6.34
C TYR A 456 -5.49 23.69 -7.43
N PRO A 457 -4.19 23.99 -7.52
CA PRO A 457 -3.17 23.70 -6.53
C PRO A 457 -3.41 24.46 -5.22
N ASN A 458 -2.98 23.90 -4.10
CA ASN A 458 -3.01 24.54 -2.80
C ASN A 458 -1.75 24.12 -2.00
N PRO A 459 -0.73 24.98 -1.83
CA PRO A 459 -0.72 26.44 -2.13
C PRO A 459 -0.83 26.78 -3.61
N SER A 460 -1.37 27.97 -3.91
CA SER A 460 -1.55 28.50 -5.26
C SER A 460 -0.87 29.83 -5.46
N GLY A 461 -0.32 30.07 -6.67
CA GLY A 461 0.22 31.36 -7.05
C GLY A 461 -0.82 32.33 -7.63
N ASP A 462 -1.80 31.84 -8.39
CA ASP A 462 -2.79 32.69 -9.07
C ASP A 462 -4.11 31.97 -9.35
N ILE A 463 -4.07 30.83 -10.02
CA ILE A 463 -5.27 30.10 -10.46
C ILE A 463 -5.53 28.94 -9.54
N ILE A 464 -6.75 28.85 -9.01
CA ILE A 464 -7.24 27.67 -8.32
C ILE A 464 -8.36 26.99 -9.12
N ASN A 465 -8.39 25.69 -9.04
CA ASN A 465 -9.49 24.88 -9.51
C ASN A 465 -10.23 24.34 -8.29
N ILE A 466 -11.53 24.46 -8.31
CA ILE A 466 -12.42 23.93 -7.29
C ILE A 466 -13.26 22.86 -7.96
N LYS A 467 -12.98 21.61 -7.62
CA LYS A 467 -13.76 20.45 -8.11
C LYS A 467 -14.68 19.98 -7.01
N PHE A 468 -15.93 19.65 -7.36
CA PHE A 468 -16.91 19.11 -6.43
C PHE A 468 -17.64 17.93 -7.04
N ASP A 469 -18.04 16.98 -6.19
CA ASP A 469 -18.82 15.81 -6.60
C ASP A 469 -20.21 16.24 -7.06
N SER A 470 -20.61 15.74 -8.19
CA SER A 470 -21.76 16.27 -8.89
C SER A 470 -22.98 15.41 -8.76
N HIS A 471 -23.89 15.87 -7.97
CA HIS A 471 -25.31 15.76 -8.31
C HIS A 471 -26.06 17.06 -7.97
N VAL A 472 -25.31 18.16 -7.85
CA VAL A 472 -25.88 19.47 -7.50
C VAL A 472 -26.36 20.16 -8.79
N MET A 473 -27.67 20.15 -9.01
CA MET A 473 -28.32 20.95 -10.07
C MET A 473 -28.65 22.37 -9.59
N GLU A 474 -27.95 22.91 -8.58
CA GLU A 474 -28.22 24.21 -7.95
C GLU A 474 -27.09 25.19 -8.18
N ASP A 475 -27.38 26.47 -8.08
CA ASP A 475 -26.36 27.52 -8.10
C ASP A 475 -25.48 27.40 -6.85
N VAL A 476 -24.16 27.57 -7.04
CA VAL A 476 -23.16 27.51 -5.97
C VAL A 476 -22.76 28.92 -5.58
N TYR A 477 -22.89 29.25 -4.30
CA TYR A 477 -22.37 30.49 -3.75
C TYR A 477 -21.02 30.24 -3.07
N LEU A 478 -19.96 30.86 -3.62
CA LEU A 478 -18.60 30.74 -3.12
C LEU A 478 -18.25 31.98 -2.31
N LYS A 479 -17.77 31.80 -1.06
CA LYS A 479 -17.24 32.83 -0.19
C LYS A 479 -15.76 32.56 0.06
N ILE A 480 -14.94 33.63 -0.05
CA ILE A 480 -13.55 33.60 0.41
C ILE A 480 -13.54 34.46 1.69
N LEU A 481 -13.12 33.85 2.79
CA LEU A 481 -13.09 34.45 4.12
C LEU A 481 -11.63 34.54 4.58
N ASP A 482 -11.33 35.56 5.42
CA ASP A 482 -10.10 35.56 6.18
C ASP A 482 -10.14 34.50 7.32
N LEU A 483 -9.04 34.35 8.06
CA LEU A 483 -8.97 33.37 9.15
C LEU A 483 -9.86 33.75 10.35
N ASP A 484 -10.31 35.00 10.43
CA ASP A 484 -11.25 35.50 11.47
C ASP A 484 -12.72 35.28 11.04
N GLY A 485 -12.96 34.77 9.82
CA GLY A 485 -14.27 34.47 9.27
C GLY A 485 -14.94 35.66 8.56
N ASN A 486 -14.25 36.79 8.37
CA ASN A 486 -14.78 37.91 7.63
C ASN A 486 -14.76 37.66 6.13
N MET A 487 -15.80 38.02 5.42
CA MET A 487 -15.91 37.84 3.99
C MET A 487 -15.00 38.79 3.22
N VAL A 488 -14.00 38.24 2.54
CA VAL A 488 -13.10 38.95 1.63
C VAL A 488 -13.73 39.08 0.25
N LYS A 489 -14.36 38.00 -0.24
CA LYS A 489 -15.01 37.95 -1.56
C LYS A 489 -16.17 36.95 -1.58
N GLY A 490 -17.23 37.29 -2.33
CA GLY A 490 -18.36 36.40 -2.62
C GLY A 490 -18.63 36.34 -4.12
N LEU A 491 -18.91 35.13 -4.63
CA LEU A 491 -19.18 34.86 -6.04
C LEU A 491 -20.36 33.88 -6.14
N THR A 492 -21.29 34.16 -7.05
CA THR A 492 -22.35 33.19 -7.40
C THR A 492 -21.97 32.54 -8.73
N ILE A 493 -21.93 31.22 -8.75
CA ILE A 493 -21.60 30.42 -9.92
C ILE A 493 -22.86 29.71 -10.36
N GLN A 494 -23.34 30.08 -11.55
CA GLN A 494 -24.52 29.47 -12.12
C GLN A 494 -24.21 28.07 -12.67
N ASN A 495 -25.10 27.11 -12.43
CA ASN A 495 -24.93 25.70 -12.75
C ASN A 495 -24.60 25.41 -14.24
N SER A 496 -24.97 26.27 -15.16
CA SER A 496 -24.70 26.11 -16.60
C SER A 496 -23.22 26.25 -17.00
N ASN A 497 -22.34 26.69 -16.10
CA ASN A 497 -20.93 26.99 -16.39
C ASN A 497 -19.92 25.98 -15.83
N ALA A 498 -20.38 24.98 -15.07
CA ALA A 498 -19.53 23.96 -14.50
C ALA A 498 -19.39 22.76 -15.46
N ALA A 499 -18.61 22.93 -16.53
CA ALA A 499 -18.20 21.80 -17.34
C ALA A 499 -17.38 20.84 -16.44
N ASN A 500 -17.84 19.60 -16.30
CA ASN A 500 -17.17 18.55 -15.50
C ASN A 500 -16.98 18.86 -14.00
N ASN A 501 -17.94 19.59 -13.37
CA ASN A 501 -17.93 19.88 -11.92
C ASN A 501 -16.66 20.58 -11.41
N THR A 502 -15.99 21.33 -12.26
CA THR A 502 -14.77 22.07 -11.91
C THR A 502 -14.95 23.55 -12.22
N ILE A 503 -14.64 24.40 -11.25
CA ILE A 503 -14.62 25.85 -11.35
C ILE A 503 -13.18 26.31 -11.30
N SER A 504 -12.73 27.05 -12.33
CA SER A 504 -11.41 27.68 -12.32
C SER A 504 -11.55 29.16 -11.99
N LEU A 505 -10.80 29.64 -10.99
CA LEU A 505 -10.81 31.03 -10.54
C LEU A 505 -9.39 31.62 -10.60
N SER A 506 -9.26 32.80 -11.22
CA SER A 506 -8.06 33.61 -11.09
C SER A 506 -8.17 34.51 -9.83
N LEU A 507 -7.33 34.26 -8.86
CA LEU A 507 -7.30 35.00 -7.61
C LEU A 507 -6.71 36.39 -7.80
N LYS A 508 -5.89 36.57 -8.86
CA LYS A 508 -5.39 37.86 -9.27
C LYS A 508 -6.50 38.75 -9.80
N ASP A 509 -7.43 38.23 -10.60
CA ASP A 509 -8.59 38.96 -11.08
C ASP A 509 -9.55 39.32 -9.96
N LEU A 510 -9.53 38.55 -8.87
CA LEU A 510 -10.29 38.80 -7.67
C LEU A 510 -9.59 39.77 -6.71
N MET A 511 -8.37 40.23 -6.99
CA MET A 511 -7.53 41.14 -6.19
C MET A 511 -7.30 40.63 -4.76
N ILE A 512 -7.05 39.32 -4.61
CA ILE A 512 -6.74 38.68 -3.32
C ILE A 512 -5.23 38.62 -3.15
N GLU A 513 -4.74 39.08 -2.00
CA GLU A 513 -3.32 39.11 -1.65
C GLU A 513 -2.82 37.74 -1.17
N ASP A 514 -1.48 37.58 -1.07
CA ASP A 514 -0.87 36.40 -0.49
C ASP A 514 -1.29 36.24 0.98
N GLY A 515 -1.59 35.00 1.36
CA GLY A 515 -2.07 34.74 2.72
C GLY A 515 -2.82 33.40 2.84
N ALA A 516 -3.32 33.14 4.05
CA ALA A 516 -4.18 32.00 4.33
C ALA A 516 -5.65 32.46 4.43
N TYR A 517 -6.52 31.75 3.73
CA TYR A 517 -7.94 32.03 3.61
C TYR A 517 -8.77 30.77 3.87
N LEU A 518 -10.07 30.97 4.06
CA LEU A 518 -11.08 29.92 4.06
C LEU A 518 -11.96 30.09 2.82
N ILE A 519 -12.11 29.06 2.01
CA ILE A 519 -13.12 29.00 0.95
C ILE A 519 -14.32 28.26 1.48
N ASN A 520 -15.47 28.93 1.50
CA ASN A 520 -16.75 28.33 1.83
C ASN A 520 -17.63 28.27 0.58
N LEU A 521 -18.17 27.08 0.29
CA LEU A 521 -19.09 26.81 -0.79
C LEU A 521 -20.46 26.49 -0.19
N GLU A 522 -21.46 27.21 -0.62
CA GLU A 522 -22.85 27.03 -0.19
C GLU A 522 -23.76 26.73 -1.38
N THR A 523 -24.63 25.74 -1.23
CA THR A 523 -25.78 25.47 -2.09
C THR A 523 -27.04 25.52 -1.23
N GLY A 524 -28.21 25.37 -1.81
CA GLY A 524 -29.47 25.29 -1.04
C GLY A 524 -29.49 24.19 0.02
N SER A 525 -28.71 23.14 -0.18
CA SER A 525 -28.70 21.93 0.66
C SER A 525 -27.38 21.68 1.40
N MET A 526 -26.29 22.42 1.10
CA MET A 526 -24.94 22.09 1.55
C MET A 526 -24.10 23.35 1.84
N SER A 527 -23.23 23.27 2.86
CA SER A 527 -22.19 24.27 3.12
C SER A 527 -20.90 23.59 3.51
N ILE A 528 -19.81 23.88 2.77
CA ILE A 528 -18.49 23.27 2.99
C ILE A 528 -17.42 24.34 3.01
N THR A 529 -16.49 24.25 3.98
CA THR A 529 -15.37 25.19 4.14
C THR A 529 -14.03 24.46 4.03
N LYS A 530 -13.11 25.00 3.22
CA LYS A 530 -11.73 24.51 3.04
C LYS A 530 -10.71 25.63 3.23
N LYS A 531 -9.51 25.26 3.66
CA LYS A 531 -8.37 26.20 3.76
C LYS A 531 -7.72 26.39 2.39
N LEU A 532 -7.41 27.65 2.05
CA LEU A 532 -6.63 28.04 0.88
C LEU A 532 -5.37 28.78 1.32
N ILE A 533 -4.24 28.46 0.74
CA ILE A 533 -2.98 29.19 0.92
C ILE A 533 -2.59 29.81 -0.42
N LEU A 534 -2.38 31.14 -0.41
CA LEU A 534 -1.86 31.89 -1.54
C LEU A 534 -0.41 32.25 -1.28
N SER A 535 0.45 31.93 -2.22
CA SER A 535 1.87 32.25 -2.19
C SER A 535 2.32 32.47 -3.64
N LYS A 536 2.58 33.71 -4.00
CA LYS A 536 3.10 34.12 -5.31
C LYS A 536 4.61 33.93 -5.41
#